data_b78bf3c8634bc5fb8855ae144b29be28
#
_entry.id   b78bf3c8634bc5fb8855ae144b29be28
#
_cell.length_a   1.000
_cell.length_b   1.000
_cell.length_c   1.000
_cell.angle_alpha   90.00
_cell.angle_beta   90.00
_cell.angle_gamma   90.00
#
_symmetry.space_group_name_H-M   'P 1'
#
loop_
_entity.id
_entity.type
_entity.pdbx_description
1 polymer ?
#
loop_
_entity_poly.entity_id
_entity_poly.type
_entity_poly.pdbx_seq_one_letter_code
_entity_poly.pdbx_strand_id
1 'polypeptide(L)'
;MKKTAKQIGAYGEDIAEKYLKKRFWRILSRNYLAHGKEIDIIGYRFGVLTYFEVKTRSNDLYGKPSDAVDYQKISNIRTCARDFLNTYRRGGRIPVFYPFGIEIPRKIYKQRIDVIEIYLSPDGEIREINHIKDWEKKL
;
A
#
# COMPACT_ATOMS: atom_id res chain seq x y z
N MET A 1 16.00 -0.54 22.66
CA MET A 1 16.77 0.13 21.59
C MET A 1 15.85 0.90 20.68
N LYS A 2 16.21 2.14 20.40
CA LYS A 2 15.37 3.00 19.56
C LYS A 2 15.50 2.63 18.09
N LYS A 3 14.37 2.43 17.40
CA LYS A 3 14.37 2.11 15.98
C LYS A 3 14.71 3.34 15.14
N THR A 4 15.43 3.10 14.05
CA THR A 4 15.68 4.15 13.04
C THR A 4 14.39 4.46 12.27
N ALA A 5 14.36 5.59 11.54
CA ALA A 5 13.22 5.94 10.69
C ALA A 5 12.94 4.85 9.65
N LYS A 6 14.00 4.26 9.07
CA LYS A 6 13.86 3.18 8.10
C LYS A 6 13.25 1.93 8.73
N GLN A 7 13.66 1.58 9.94
CA GLN A 7 13.11 0.43 10.67
C GLN A 7 11.65 0.65 11.05
N ILE A 8 11.30 1.87 11.44
CA ILE A 8 9.91 2.23 11.76
C ILE A 8 9.04 2.11 10.51
N GLY A 9 9.54 2.57 9.36
CA GLY A 9 8.82 2.44 8.09
C GLY A 9 8.58 0.99 7.71
N ALA A 10 9.61 0.15 7.81
CA ALA A 10 9.49 -1.27 7.50
C ALA A 10 8.52 -1.96 8.45
N TYR A 11 8.56 -1.61 9.73
CA TYR A 11 7.63 -2.14 10.72
C TYR A 11 6.19 -1.74 10.40
N GLY A 12 5.97 -0.49 10.01
CA GLY A 12 4.64 -0.03 9.59
C GLY A 12 4.12 -0.77 8.37
N GLU A 13 4.99 -1.05 7.41
CA GLU A 13 4.60 -1.83 6.22
C GLU A 13 4.23 -3.26 6.58
N ASP A 14 4.94 -3.88 7.52
CA ASP A 14 4.58 -5.22 8.02
C ASP A 14 3.21 -5.21 8.67
N ILE A 15 2.92 -4.19 9.46
CA ILE A 15 1.61 -4.03 10.10
C ILE A 15 0.51 -3.86 9.04
N ALA A 16 0.78 -3.01 8.05
CA ALA A 16 -0.18 -2.76 6.95
C ALA A 16 -0.47 -4.05 6.17
N GLU A 17 0.56 -4.83 5.89
CA GLU A 17 0.38 -6.10 5.18
C GLU A 17 -0.51 -7.05 5.97
N LYS A 18 -0.27 -7.21 7.27
CA LYS A 18 -1.10 -8.05 8.13
C LYS A 18 -2.54 -7.55 8.20
N TYR A 19 -2.71 -6.24 8.31
CA TYR A 19 -4.03 -5.61 8.30
C TYR A 19 -4.80 -5.97 7.04
N LEU A 20 -4.14 -5.87 5.88
CA LEU A 20 -4.75 -6.13 4.58
C LEU A 20 -5.08 -7.63 4.41
N LYS A 21 -4.15 -8.51 4.77
CA LYS A 21 -4.35 -9.95 4.64
C LYS A 21 -5.53 -10.45 5.46
N LYS A 22 -5.73 -9.89 6.65
CA LYS A 22 -6.89 -10.22 7.49
C LYS A 22 -8.21 -9.78 6.86
N ARG A 23 -8.17 -8.86 5.90
CA ARG A 23 -9.34 -8.35 5.19
C ARG A 23 -9.45 -8.88 3.77
N PHE A 24 -8.81 -10.03 3.53
CA PHE A 24 -8.88 -10.78 2.28
C PHE A 24 -8.17 -10.13 1.10
N TRP A 25 -7.28 -9.16 1.35
CA TRP A 25 -6.43 -8.64 0.29
C TRP A 25 -5.35 -9.66 -0.04
N ARG A 26 -5.11 -9.84 -1.33
CA ARG A 26 -3.95 -10.58 -1.81
C ARG A 26 -2.83 -9.59 -2.07
N ILE A 27 -1.68 -9.80 -1.45
CA ILE A 27 -0.54 -8.93 -1.62
C ILE A 27 0.24 -9.39 -2.84
N LEU A 28 0.31 -8.53 -3.85
CA LEU A 28 0.99 -8.85 -5.10
C LEU A 28 2.45 -8.43 -5.08
N SER A 29 2.77 -7.35 -4.38
CA SER A 29 4.14 -6.85 -4.31
C SER A 29 4.33 -5.97 -3.08
N ARG A 30 5.55 -5.98 -2.55
CA ARG A 30 6.03 -5.06 -1.52
C ARG A 30 7.20 -4.27 -2.08
N ASN A 31 7.21 -2.96 -1.83
CA ASN A 31 8.33 -2.07 -2.21
C ASN A 31 8.64 -2.20 -3.71
N TYR A 32 7.62 -2.04 -4.54
CA TYR A 32 7.76 -2.12 -5.99
C TYR A 32 8.48 -0.88 -6.51
N LEU A 33 9.65 -1.09 -7.09
CA LEU A 33 10.51 0.00 -7.57
C LEU A 33 10.44 0.09 -9.09
N ALA A 34 10.25 1.29 -9.62
CA ALA A 34 10.31 1.55 -11.06
C ALA A 34 10.62 3.04 -11.27
N HIS A 35 11.55 3.31 -12.17
CA HIS A 35 11.93 4.68 -12.55
C HIS A 35 12.31 5.56 -11.35
N GLY A 36 13.00 4.97 -10.37
CA GLY A 36 13.43 5.66 -9.15
C GLY A 36 12.30 5.99 -8.17
N LYS A 37 11.12 5.42 -8.37
CA LYS A 37 9.94 5.64 -7.55
C LYS A 37 9.45 4.31 -6.97
N GLU A 38 8.60 4.35 -5.95
CA GLU A 38 8.21 3.16 -5.22
C GLU A 38 6.74 3.16 -4.86
N ILE A 39 6.13 1.96 -4.86
CA ILE A 39 4.83 1.71 -4.26
C ILE A 39 5.06 0.77 -3.07
N ASP A 40 4.57 1.15 -1.90
CA ASP A 40 4.83 0.37 -0.68
C ASP A 40 4.19 -1.01 -0.73
N ILE A 41 2.92 -1.10 -1.11
CA ILE A 41 2.21 -2.38 -1.22
C ILE A 41 1.29 -2.31 -2.43
N ILE A 42 1.27 -3.36 -3.23
CA ILE A 42 0.27 -3.55 -4.29
C ILE A 42 -0.60 -4.72 -3.89
N GLY A 43 -1.91 -4.52 -3.84
CA GLY A 43 -2.85 -5.54 -3.42
C GLY A 43 -4.03 -5.70 -4.36
N TYR A 44 -4.65 -6.86 -4.29
CA TYR A 44 -5.82 -7.19 -5.09
C TYR A 44 -6.91 -7.79 -4.21
N ARG A 45 -8.14 -7.31 -4.38
CA ARG A 45 -9.29 -7.86 -3.67
C ARG A 45 -10.56 -7.61 -4.48
N PHE A 46 -11.29 -8.68 -4.80
CA PHE A 46 -12.61 -8.62 -5.45
C PHE A 46 -12.62 -7.71 -6.70
N GLY A 47 -11.63 -7.89 -7.56
CA GLY A 47 -11.56 -7.14 -8.81
C GLY A 47 -10.93 -5.76 -8.71
N VAL A 48 -10.53 -5.33 -7.51
CA VAL A 48 -9.93 -4.01 -7.29
C VAL A 48 -8.43 -4.17 -7.09
N LEU A 49 -7.66 -3.57 -7.97
CA LEU A 49 -6.20 -3.48 -7.86
C LEU A 49 -5.88 -2.18 -7.16
N THR A 50 -5.24 -2.25 -5.99
CA THR A 50 -4.98 -1.07 -5.18
C THR A 50 -3.50 -0.90 -4.90
N TYR A 51 -3.04 0.34 -5.04
CA TYR A 51 -1.68 0.76 -4.72
C TYR A 51 -1.74 1.49 -3.38
N PHE A 52 -1.07 0.92 -2.37
CA PHE A 52 -1.13 1.42 -1.01
C PHE A 52 0.12 2.21 -0.67
N GLU A 53 -0.08 3.43 -0.19
CA GLU A 53 0.95 4.22 0.47
C GLU A 53 0.81 3.99 1.97
N VAL A 54 1.89 3.60 2.62
CA VAL A 54 1.89 3.36 4.08
C VAL A 54 2.60 4.50 4.77
N LYS A 55 1.92 5.13 5.73
CA LYS A 55 2.49 6.22 6.54
C LYS A 55 2.51 5.78 7.99
N THR A 56 3.71 5.77 8.58
CA THR A 56 3.89 5.37 9.97
C THR A 56 4.20 6.59 10.81
N ARG A 57 3.42 6.80 11.86
CA ARG A 57 3.55 7.92 12.78
C ARG A 57 3.91 7.36 14.17
N SER A 58 5.01 7.81 14.73
CA SER A 58 5.53 7.24 15.98
C SER A 58 5.28 8.12 17.20
N ASN A 59 4.65 9.30 17.06
CA ASN A 59 4.27 10.14 18.19
C ASN A 59 3.14 11.09 17.79
N ASP A 60 2.54 11.75 18.79
CA ASP A 60 1.40 12.63 18.59
C ASP A 60 1.75 13.99 17.95
N LEU A 61 3.04 14.29 17.81
CA LEU A 61 3.48 15.55 17.20
C LEU A 61 3.26 15.56 15.70
N TYR A 62 3.03 14.44 15.09
CA TYR A 62 2.66 14.33 13.69
C TYR A 62 1.16 14.41 13.51
N GLY A 63 0.52 15.34 14.22
CA GLY A 63 -0.92 15.40 14.33
C GLY A 63 -1.67 15.89 13.11
N LYS A 64 -1.00 16.11 11.98
CA LYS A 64 -1.70 16.43 10.75
C LYS A 64 -2.11 15.14 10.07
N PRO A 65 -3.41 14.87 9.97
CA PRO A 65 -3.88 13.72 9.22
C PRO A 65 -3.46 13.86 7.77
N SER A 66 -3.30 12.73 7.11
CA SER A 66 -2.88 12.68 5.71
C SER A 66 -4.06 12.84 4.76
N ASP A 67 -5.09 13.56 5.18
CA ASP A 67 -6.18 13.95 4.30
C ASP A 67 -5.74 15.02 3.31
N ALA A 68 -4.63 15.70 3.57
CA ALA A 68 -4.00 16.55 2.57
C ALA A 68 -3.38 15.66 1.49
N VAL A 69 -3.91 15.73 0.28
CA VAL A 69 -3.44 14.90 -0.83
C VAL A 69 -2.11 15.45 -1.35
N ASP A 70 -1.14 14.54 -1.48
CA ASP A 70 0.16 14.86 -2.07
C ASP A 70 0.13 14.48 -3.55
N TYR A 71 -0.03 15.49 -4.40
CA TYR A 71 -0.12 15.27 -5.86
C TYR A 71 1.14 14.68 -6.45
N GLN A 72 2.31 15.06 -5.92
CA GLN A 72 3.56 14.51 -6.41
C GLN A 72 3.67 13.02 -6.08
N LYS A 73 3.24 12.64 -4.89
CA LYS A 73 3.23 11.24 -4.47
C LYS A 73 2.28 10.42 -5.34
N ILE A 74 1.10 10.95 -5.65
CA ILE A 74 0.14 10.29 -6.54
C ILE A 74 0.76 10.10 -7.93
N SER A 75 1.42 11.12 -8.47
CA SER A 75 2.10 11.03 -9.76
C SER A 75 3.17 9.94 -9.75
N ASN A 76 3.95 9.86 -8.69
CA ASN A 76 4.98 8.84 -8.52
C ASN A 76 4.37 7.42 -8.48
N ILE A 77 3.28 7.27 -7.74
CA ILE A 77 2.58 5.99 -7.65
C ILE A 77 2.03 5.60 -9.03
N ARG A 78 1.46 6.53 -9.77
CA ARG A 78 0.95 6.26 -11.13
C ARG A 78 2.04 5.80 -12.08
N THR A 79 3.23 6.38 -11.98
CA THR A 79 4.38 5.95 -12.80
C THR A 79 4.74 4.50 -12.51
N CYS A 80 4.85 4.13 -11.23
CA CYS A 80 5.14 2.75 -10.83
C CYS A 80 4.00 1.80 -11.23
N ALA A 81 2.75 2.24 -11.05
CA ALA A 81 1.58 1.43 -11.39
C ALA A 81 1.55 1.10 -12.88
N ARG A 82 1.88 2.07 -13.72
CA ARG A 82 1.95 1.87 -15.18
C ARG A 82 3.00 0.83 -15.52
N ASP A 83 4.17 0.91 -14.90
CA ASP A 83 5.23 -0.06 -15.10
C ASP A 83 4.79 -1.46 -14.66
N PHE A 84 4.15 -1.56 -13.50
CA PHE A 84 3.64 -2.82 -12.97
C PHE A 84 2.63 -3.46 -13.92
N LEU A 85 1.68 -2.68 -14.43
CA LEU A 85 0.68 -3.17 -15.36
C LEU A 85 1.30 -3.59 -16.70
N ASN A 86 2.25 -2.81 -17.21
CA ASN A 86 2.94 -3.17 -18.46
C ASN A 86 3.72 -4.48 -18.32
N THR A 87 4.24 -4.76 -17.14
CA THR A 87 5.01 -5.97 -16.88
C THR A 87 4.12 -7.18 -16.68
N TYR A 88 3.04 -7.06 -15.92
CA TYR A 88 2.29 -8.21 -15.42
C TYR A 88 0.90 -8.40 -16.00
N ARG A 89 0.26 -7.34 -16.53
CA ARG A 89 -1.10 -7.46 -17.05
C ARG A 89 -1.11 -8.14 -18.42
N ARG A 90 -2.00 -9.12 -18.57
CA ARG A 90 -2.23 -9.82 -19.85
C ARG A 90 -3.73 -9.99 -20.05
N GLY A 91 -4.26 -9.43 -21.14
CA GLY A 91 -5.68 -9.56 -21.45
C GLY A 91 -6.61 -9.00 -20.39
N GLY A 92 -6.22 -7.89 -19.76
CA GLY A 92 -7.03 -7.27 -18.71
C GLY A 92 -6.96 -8.01 -17.38
N ARG A 93 -6.07 -9.00 -17.25
CA ARG A 93 -5.91 -9.81 -16.04
C ARG A 93 -4.53 -9.65 -15.45
N ILE A 94 -4.43 -9.86 -14.14
CA ILE A 94 -3.18 -9.80 -13.39
C ILE A 94 -3.01 -11.13 -12.67
N PRO A 95 -1.79 -11.70 -12.59
CA PRO A 95 -1.58 -12.94 -11.85
C PRO A 95 -1.72 -12.68 -10.34
N VAL A 96 -2.57 -13.47 -9.70
CA VAL A 96 -2.80 -13.38 -8.26
C VAL A 96 -2.41 -14.71 -7.63
N PHE A 97 -1.55 -14.65 -6.61
CA PHE A 97 -1.04 -15.82 -5.95
C PHE A 97 -1.88 -16.19 -4.73
N TYR A 98 -2.17 -17.48 -4.63
CA TYR A 98 -2.94 -18.07 -3.54
C TYR A 98 -2.08 -19.09 -2.82
N PRO A 99 -2.51 -19.60 -1.64
CA PRO A 99 -1.74 -20.62 -0.92
C PRO A 99 -1.42 -21.84 -1.78
N PHE A 100 -0.34 -22.51 -1.43
CA PHE A 100 0.17 -23.73 -2.12
C PHE A 100 0.69 -23.45 -3.54
N GLY A 101 1.12 -22.21 -3.79
CA GLY A 101 1.73 -21.87 -5.08
C GLY A 101 0.74 -21.74 -6.23
N ILE A 102 -0.55 -21.65 -5.93
CA ILE A 102 -1.57 -21.50 -6.97
C ILE A 102 -1.58 -20.07 -7.48
N GLU A 103 -1.43 -19.91 -8.80
CA GLU A 103 -1.52 -18.62 -9.46
C GLU A 103 -2.77 -18.60 -10.35
N ILE A 104 -3.62 -17.61 -10.17
CA ILE A 104 -4.84 -17.45 -10.98
C ILE A 104 -4.86 -16.06 -11.59
N PRO A 105 -4.98 -15.94 -12.94
CA PRO A 105 -5.18 -14.63 -13.57
C PRO A 105 -6.55 -14.07 -13.16
N ARG A 106 -6.56 -12.88 -12.60
CA ARG A 106 -7.80 -12.23 -12.17
C ARG A 106 -8.04 -10.94 -12.93
N LYS A 107 -9.28 -10.71 -13.30
CA LYS A 107 -9.67 -9.51 -14.04
C LYS A 107 -9.60 -8.28 -13.13
N ILE A 108 -9.12 -7.16 -13.70
CA ILE A 108 -9.08 -5.88 -13.02
C ILE A 108 -10.30 -5.08 -13.45
N TYR A 109 -11.21 -4.81 -12.54
CA TYR A 109 -12.40 -3.99 -12.81
C TYR A 109 -12.18 -2.54 -12.41
N LYS A 110 -11.31 -2.30 -11.41
CA LYS A 110 -11.06 -0.96 -10.90
C LYS A 110 -9.64 -0.89 -10.34
N GLN A 111 -9.05 0.29 -10.47
CA GLN A 111 -7.77 0.60 -9.82
C GLN A 111 -7.99 1.74 -8.83
N ARG A 112 -7.22 1.71 -7.74
CA ARG A 112 -7.39 2.66 -6.66
C ARG A 112 -6.06 2.95 -6.00
N ILE A 113 -5.90 4.17 -5.47
CA ILE A 113 -4.77 4.51 -4.61
C ILE A 113 -5.33 4.73 -3.21
N ASP A 114 -4.84 3.97 -2.24
CA ASP A 114 -5.25 4.08 -0.84
C ASP A 114 -4.05 4.47 0.01
N VAL A 115 -4.31 5.08 1.16
CA VAL A 115 -3.29 5.34 2.18
C VAL A 115 -3.64 4.56 3.42
N ILE A 116 -2.63 3.92 4.03
CA ILE A 116 -2.78 3.28 5.34
C ILE A 116 -1.87 4.02 6.30
N GLU A 117 -2.47 4.68 7.28
CA GLU A 117 -1.74 5.37 8.34
C GLU A 117 -1.67 4.48 9.56
N ILE A 118 -0.44 4.25 10.03
CA ILE A 118 -0.18 3.45 11.23
C ILE A 118 0.30 4.39 12.32
N TYR A 119 -0.47 4.49 13.40
CA TYR A 119 -0.10 5.30 14.55
C TYR A 119 0.46 4.41 15.65
N LEU A 120 1.68 4.68 16.05
CA LEU A 120 2.39 3.92 17.08
C LEU A 120 2.53 4.74 18.35
N SER A 121 2.47 4.06 19.50
CA SER A 121 2.82 4.67 20.77
C SER A 121 4.34 4.83 20.86
N PRO A 122 4.86 5.63 21.84
CA PRO A 122 6.30 5.79 22.00
C PRO A 122 7.06 4.48 22.23
N ASP A 123 6.42 3.46 22.78
CA ASP A 123 7.02 2.14 22.98
C ASP A 123 6.82 1.20 21.80
N GLY A 124 6.26 1.71 20.68
CA GLY A 124 6.17 0.95 19.44
C GLY A 124 4.92 0.11 19.29
N GLU A 125 3.95 0.24 20.18
CA GLU A 125 2.69 -0.48 20.04
C GLU A 125 1.73 0.23 19.10
N ILE A 126 0.86 -0.54 18.44
CA ILE A 126 -0.11 -0.01 17.51
C ILE A 126 -1.23 0.68 18.29
N ARG A 127 -1.39 1.98 18.07
CA ARG A 127 -2.49 2.75 18.67
C ARG A 127 -3.71 2.79 17.76
N GLU A 128 -3.49 2.96 16.45
CA GLU A 128 -4.57 3.14 15.51
C GLU A 128 -4.07 2.81 14.11
N ILE A 129 -4.95 2.23 13.30
CA ILE A 129 -4.73 2.07 11.86
C ILE A 129 -5.87 2.78 11.16
N ASN A 130 -5.53 3.74 10.30
CA ASN A 130 -6.49 4.50 9.53
C ASN A 130 -6.32 4.17 8.05
N HIS A 131 -7.37 3.64 7.43
CA HIS A 131 -7.32 3.26 6.02
C HIS A 131 -8.13 4.28 5.21
N ILE A 132 -7.42 5.09 4.44
CA ILE A 132 -8.03 6.11 3.57
C ILE A 132 -8.17 5.51 2.18
N LYS A 133 -9.39 5.20 1.79
CA LYS A 133 -9.68 4.61 0.48
C LYS A 133 -9.83 5.72 -0.57
N ASP A 134 -9.39 5.41 -1.79
CA ASP A 134 -9.52 6.33 -2.92
C ASP A 134 -8.92 7.70 -2.61
N TRP A 135 -7.66 7.72 -2.23
CA TRP A 135 -6.96 8.94 -1.81
C TRP A 135 -7.04 10.06 -2.85
N GLU A 136 -7.01 9.70 -4.13
CA GLU A 136 -7.11 10.68 -5.21
C GLU A 136 -8.41 11.48 -5.18
N LYS A 137 -9.47 10.87 -4.70
CA LYS A 137 -10.79 11.52 -4.63
C LYS A 137 -10.95 12.45 -3.43
N LYS A 138 -9.93 12.53 -2.58
CA LYS A 138 -9.91 13.49 -1.47
C LYS A 138 -9.40 14.86 -1.93
N LEU A 139 -9.20 15.03 -3.22
CA LEU A 139 -8.75 16.28 -3.84
C LEU A 139 -9.78 17.39 -3.75
#